data_6ab43ba629d8f615dbd504f3905a387c
#
_entry.id   6ab43ba629d8f615dbd504f3905a387c
#
_cell.length_a   1.000
_cell.length_b   1.000
_cell.length_c   1.000
_cell.angle_alpha   90.00
_cell.angle_beta   90.00
_cell.angle_gamma   90.00
#
_symmetry.space_group_name_H-M   'P 1'
#
loop_
_entity.id
_entity.type
_entity.pdbx_description
1 polymer ?
#
loop_
_entity_poly.entity_id
_entity_poly.type
_entity_poly.pdbx_seq_one_letter_code
_entity_poly.pdbx_strand_id
1 'polypeptide(L)'
;MLKKVLASALLVSALALSACSSSSSSTNSSSAEQTQWEKVQEAGVLKVATPGTLFPTSYYNDNQELVGYEIDMINEIGKRLDLEIEYQEIGVAEAFTAVDSGKVNISVNNFDVLEARKEKYNFSIPYKYSVGGYIVREDGSSGIEAADLSDWAGKKAGGGAGTQYMKIAEKQGAEPVIYDNVTNDVYLRDVSTGRTDFIPNDYFTQVMAIQWVKSNFPDIKVKMGDAQYNPTEQGIVMSKSDDSLKEKLDETIEAMKADGTLKAISEKYYGGQDLTVPVENADELPVIDVE
;
A
#
# COMPACT_ATOMS: atom_id res chain seq x y z
N MET A 1 -27.88 -57.02 -42.27
CA MET A 1 -27.30 -57.97 -43.26
C MET A 1 -25.83 -57.67 -43.28
N LEU A 2 -25.14 -58.56 -42.80
CA LEU A 2 -24.26 -59.61 -43.26
C LEU A 2 -22.83 -59.14 -43.46
N LYS A 3 -21.93 -59.52 -42.53
CA LYS A 3 -20.92 -60.59 -42.68
C LYS A 3 -19.82 -60.20 -43.69
N LYS A 4 -18.59 -60.42 -43.52
CA LYS A 4 -17.64 -61.36 -42.89
C LYS A 4 -16.22 -60.81 -43.14
N VAL A 5 -15.24 -60.89 -42.32
CA VAL A 5 -14.41 -61.98 -41.77
C VAL A 5 -13.07 -62.19 -42.54
N LEU A 6 -11.99 -62.24 -41.72
CA LEU A 6 -10.72 -63.01 -41.89
C LEU A 6 -9.66 -62.41 -42.83
N ALA A 7 -8.36 -62.58 -42.65
CA ALA A 7 -7.49 -63.23 -41.64
C ALA A 7 -6.03 -62.85 -41.86
N SER A 8 -5.28 -62.93 -40.81
CA SER A 8 -3.91 -63.41 -40.62
C SER A 8 -2.85 -63.32 -41.73
N ALA A 9 -1.68 -62.83 -41.37
CA ALA A 9 -0.43 -63.52 -41.53
C ALA A 9 0.68 -62.93 -40.67
N LEU A 10 1.22 -63.74 -39.77
CA LEU A 10 2.50 -63.59 -39.08
C LEU A 10 3.65 -63.65 -40.08
N LEU A 11 4.66 -62.84 -39.85
CA LEU A 11 6.03 -63.23 -40.16
C LEU A 11 7.00 -62.62 -39.14
N VAL A 12 7.63 -63.53 -38.42
CA VAL A 12 8.75 -63.37 -37.50
C VAL A 12 10.03 -63.17 -38.32
N SER A 13 10.84 -62.21 -37.99
CA SER A 13 12.28 -62.26 -38.28
C SER A 13 13.03 -61.53 -37.19
N ALA A 14 13.90 -62.26 -36.57
CA ALA A 14 14.75 -61.91 -35.45
C ALA A 14 16.09 -61.29 -35.90
N LEU A 15 16.77 -60.68 -34.96
CA LEU A 15 18.19 -60.44 -34.80
C LEU A 15 18.83 -59.25 -35.54
N ALA A 16 19.24 -58.25 -34.76
CA ALA A 16 20.64 -57.92 -34.55
C ALA A 16 20.80 -56.96 -33.36
N LEU A 17 21.44 -57.44 -32.29
CA LEU A 17 22.02 -56.59 -31.24
C LEU A 17 23.16 -55.77 -31.83
N SER A 18 23.06 -54.44 -31.63
CA SER A 18 24.22 -53.58 -31.64
C SER A 18 24.14 -52.68 -30.43
N ALA A 19 24.87 -53.03 -29.41
CA ALA A 19 25.13 -52.18 -28.26
C ALA A 19 26.00 -51.01 -28.71
N CYS A 20 25.39 -49.82 -28.71
CA CYS A 20 26.14 -48.55 -28.61
C CYS A 20 25.70 -47.87 -27.33
N SER A 21 26.54 -48.03 -26.33
CA SER A 21 26.54 -47.24 -25.10
C SER A 21 26.86 -45.78 -25.48
N SER A 22 25.84 -44.97 -25.65
CA SER A 22 25.92 -43.54 -25.59
C SER A 22 25.28 -43.08 -24.29
N SER A 23 26.11 -42.73 -23.33
CA SER A 23 25.72 -42.01 -22.14
C SER A 23 25.08 -40.69 -22.57
N SER A 24 23.75 -40.71 -22.75
CA SER A 24 22.95 -39.52 -22.75
C SER A 24 22.93 -39.01 -21.32
N SER A 25 23.82 -38.09 -21.01
CA SER A 25 23.64 -37.13 -19.93
C SER A 25 22.30 -36.42 -20.16
N SER A 26 21.25 -36.90 -19.52
CA SER A 26 20.05 -36.13 -19.33
C SER A 26 20.44 -34.91 -18.51
N THR A 27 20.78 -33.82 -19.18
CA THR A 27 20.68 -32.49 -18.60
C THR A 27 19.21 -32.31 -18.20
N ASN A 28 18.91 -32.58 -16.94
CA ASN A 28 17.77 -31.98 -16.29
C ASN A 28 17.98 -30.46 -16.34
N SER A 29 17.57 -29.83 -17.41
CA SER A 29 17.22 -28.42 -17.33
C SER A 29 15.95 -28.33 -16.49
N SER A 30 16.12 -28.24 -15.16
CA SER A 30 15.08 -27.65 -14.33
C SER A 30 14.90 -26.24 -14.93
N SER A 31 13.82 -26.02 -15.63
CA SER A 31 13.39 -24.66 -15.93
C SER A 31 13.26 -23.99 -14.56
N ALA A 32 14.20 -23.12 -14.23
CA ALA A 32 14.07 -22.28 -13.05
C ALA A 32 12.71 -21.58 -13.17
N GLU A 33 11.90 -21.69 -12.15
CA GLU A 33 10.61 -20.99 -12.12
C GLU A 33 10.89 -19.48 -12.26
N GLN A 34 10.18 -18.82 -13.19
CA GLN A 34 10.34 -17.39 -13.40
C GLN A 34 10.13 -16.63 -12.10
N THR A 35 11.00 -15.70 -11.81
CA THR A 35 10.84 -14.75 -10.70
C THR A 35 9.63 -13.84 -10.93
N GLN A 36 9.11 -13.22 -9.88
CA GLN A 36 7.98 -12.29 -10.02
C GLN A 36 8.36 -11.08 -10.87
N TRP A 37 9.58 -10.59 -10.74
CA TRP A 37 10.06 -9.52 -11.61
C TRP A 37 10.06 -9.92 -13.10
N GLU A 38 10.57 -11.09 -13.43
CA GLU A 38 10.57 -11.58 -14.82
C GLU A 38 9.14 -11.70 -15.38
N LYS A 39 8.16 -12.15 -14.57
CA LYS A 39 6.76 -12.23 -14.97
C LYS A 39 6.18 -10.84 -15.24
N VAL A 40 6.44 -9.86 -14.38
CA VAL A 40 5.99 -8.46 -14.55
C VAL A 40 6.63 -7.85 -15.79
N GLN A 41 7.94 -8.06 -15.98
CA GLN A 41 8.68 -7.55 -17.13
C GLN A 41 8.19 -8.16 -18.45
N GLU A 42 7.94 -9.47 -18.50
CA GLU A 42 7.41 -10.14 -19.68
C GLU A 42 5.97 -9.67 -20.00
N ALA A 43 5.15 -9.43 -18.98
CA ALA A 43 3.81 -8.87 -19.15
C ALA A 43 3.84 -7.39 -19.60
N GLY A 44 4.91 -6.65 -19.31
CA GLY A 44 5.02 -5.21 -19.56
C GLY A 44 4.09 -4.36 -18.70
N VAL A 45 3.46 -4.94 -17.66
CA VAL A 45 2.42 -4.30 -16.85
C VAL A 45 2.67 -4.55 -15.38
N LEU A 46 2.62 -3.48 -14.57
CA LEU A 46 2.58 -3.55 -13.11
C LEU A 46 1.17 -3.25 -12.60
N LYS A 47 0.52 -4.23 -11.97
CA LYS A 47 -0.82 -4.09 -11.40
C LYS A 47 -0.73 -3.56 -9.97
N VAL A 48 -1.42 -2.46 -9.71
CA VAL A 48 -1.31 -1.68 -8.47
C VAL A 48 -2.67 -1.49 -7.82
N ALA A 49 -2.84 -1.93 -6.57
CA ALA A 49 -4.00 -1.59 -5.76
C ALA A 49 -3.81 -0.23 -5.07
N THR A 50 -4.82 0.62 -5.15
CA THR A 50 -4.89 1.92 -4.46
C THR A 50 -6.35 2.28 -4.19
N PRO A 51 -6.70 3.04 -3.12
CA PRO A 51 -8.11 3.32 -2.81
C PRO A 51 -8.76 4.39 -3.70
N GLY A 52 -7.99 5.34 -4.24
CA GLY A 52 -8.53 6.47 -5.01
C GLY A 52 -9.36 7.48 -4.19
N THR A 53 -9.36 7.40 -2.87
CA THR A 53 -10.21 8.21 -1.97
C THR A 53 -9.44 9.01 -0.93
N LEU A 54 -8.11 8.86 -0.86
CA LEU A 54 -7.27 9.45 0.18
C LEU A 54 -6.45 10.64 -0.38
N PHE A 55 -6.96 11.86 -0.23
CA PHE A 55 -6.20 13.08 -0.53
C PHE A 55 -5.09 13.30 0.52
N PRO A 56 -3.86 13.65 0.14
CA PRO A 56 -3.34 13.90 -1.20
C PRO A 56 -2.59 12.70 -1.80
N THR A 57 -2.72 11.49 -1.23
CA THR A 57 -1.92 10.32 -1.62
C THR A 57 -2.42 9.63 -2.89
N SER A 58 -3.74 9.41 -2.96
CA SER A 58 -4.43 8.75 -4.08
C SER A 58 -5.88 9.21 -4.11
N TYR A 59 -6.25 10.02 -5.09
CA TYR A 59 -7.60 10.60 -5.18
C TYR A 59 -7.94 11.00 -6.62
N TYR A 60 -9.21 11.24 -6.89
CA TYR A 60 -9.67 11.79 -8.16
C TYR A 60 -9.71 13.32 -8.11
N ASN A 61 -9.05 13.97 -9.08
CA ASN A 61 -9.12 15.42 -9.26
C ASN A 61 -10.45 15.86 -9.92
N ASP A 62 -10.63 17.17 -10.13
CA ASP A 62 -11.85 17.72 -10.74
C ASP A 62 -12.09 17.22 -12.17
N ASN A 63 -11.06 16.77 -12.87
CA ASN A 63 -11.13 16.17 -14.22
C ASN A 63 -11.45 14.67 -14.19
N GLN A 64 -11.70 14.08 -13.01
CA GLN A 64 -11.87 12.64 -12.82
C GLN A 64 -10.63 11.82 -13.20
N GLU A 65 -9.45 12.39 -13.02
CA GLU A 65 -8.18 11.70 -13.20
C GLU A 65 -7.66 11.23 -11.83
N LEU A 66 -7.18 9.98 -11.77
CA LEU A 66 -6.53 9.45 -10.58
C LEU A 66 -5.16 10.10 -10.44
N VAL A 67 -4.96 10.82 -9.35
CA VAL A 67 -3.74 11.60 -9.06
C VAL A 67 -3.37 11.47 -7.58
N GLY A 68 -2.20 11.96 -7.21
CA GLY A 68 -1.72 12.00 -5.83
C GLY A 68 -0.25 11.65 -5.71
N TYR A 69 0.26 11.78 -4.50
CA TYR A 69 1.67 11.50 -4.19
C TYR A 69 2.10 10.10 -4.62
N GLU A 70 1.34 9.09 -4.20
CA GLU A 70 1.63 7.69 -4.53
C GLU A 70 1.39 7.40 -6.01
N ILE A 71 0.43 8.04 -6.64
CA ILE A 71 0.14 7.86 -8.07
C ILE A 71 1.29 8.40 -8.91
N ASP A 72 1.78 9.62 -8.62
CA ASP A 72 2.92 10.19 -9.34
C ASP A 72 4.19 9.37 -9.11
N MET A 73 4.42 8.89 -7.88
CA MET A 73 5.54 8.02 -7.55
C MET A 73 5.50 6.71 -8.36
N ILE A 74 4.36 6.01 -8.38
CA ILE A 74 4.21 4.74 -9.10
C ILE A 74 4.30 4.94 -10.62
N ASN A 75 3.74 6.03 -11.15
CA ASN A 75 3.88 6.36 -12.57
C ASN A 75 5.34 6.61 -12.96
N GLU A 76 6.12 7.29 -12.12
CA GLU A 76 7.56 7.48 -12.36
C GLU A 76 8.33 6.15 -12.25
N ILE A 77 7.97 5.26 -11.31
CA ILE A 77 8.53 3.91 -11.22
C ILE A 77 8.24 3.14 -12.52
N GLY A 78 7.00 3.15 -13.00
CA GLY A 78 6.62 2.49 -14.26
C GLY A 78 7.43 3.01 -15.44
N LYS A 79 7.56 4.33 -15.54
CA LYS A 79 8.37 4.96 -16.59
C LYS A 79 9.84 4.55 -16.56
N ARG A 80 10.47 4.44 -15.37
CA ARG A 80 11.88 4.03 -15.22
C ARG A 80 12.10 2.56 -15.52
N LEU A 81 11.09 1.73 -15.24
CA LEU A 81 11.15 0.27 -15.48
C LEU A 81 10.57 -0.15 -16.83
N ASP A 82 10.11 0.79 -17.67
CA ASP A 82 9.44 0.55 -18.96
C ASP A 82 8.22 -0.37 -18.81
N LEU A 83 7.37 -0.07 -17.80
CA LEU A 83 6.14 -0.80 -17.50
C LEU A 83 4.92 0.11 -17.63
N GLU A 84 3.82 -0.43 -18.16
CA GLU A 84 2.48 0.15 -18.04
C GLU A 84 1.97 -0.05 -16.61
N ILE A 85 1.29 0.96 -16.05
CA ILE A 85 0.68 0.87 -14.72
C ILE A 85 -0.83 0.63 -14.87
N GLU A 86 -1.31 -0.49 -14.34
CA GLU A 86 -2.72 -0.82 -14.24
C GLU A 86 -3.20 -0.62 -12.80
N TYR A 87 -3.96 0.45 -12.55
CA TYR A 87 -4.54 0.71 -11.23
C TYR A 87 -5.84 -0.06 -11.02
N GLN A 88 -6.00 -0.62 -9.81
CA GLN A 88 -7.24 -1.22 -9.32
C GLN A 88 -7.65 -0.54 -8.01
N GLU A 89 -8.88 -0.04 -7.98
CA GLU A 89 -9.43 0.59 -6.78
C GLU A 89 -9.77 -0.46 -5.73
N ILE A 90 -8.91 -0.55 -4.73
CA ILE A 90 -9.03 -1.54 -3.64
C ILE A 90 -8.72 -0.82 -2.32
N GLY A 91 -9.67 -0.87 -1.38
CA GLY A 91 -9.53 -0.29 -0.06
C GLY A 91 -8.54 -1.02 0.85
N VAL A 92 -8.23 -0.41 2.01
CA VAL A 92 -7.24 -0.92 2.98
C VAL A 92 -7.50 -2.36 3.38
N ALA A 93 -8.75 -2.70 3.70
CA ALA A 93 -9.12 -4.01 4.23
C ALA A 93 -8.85 -5.16 3.25
N GLU A 94 -8.99 -4.90 1.94
CA GLU A 94 -8.88 -5.90 0.88
C GLU A 94 -7.50 -5.92 0.20
N ALA A 95 -6.70 -4.86 0.39
CA ALA A 95 -5.42 -4.67 -0.32
C ALA A 95 -4.44 -5.83 -0.11
N PHE A 96 -4.28 -6.28 1.14
CA PHE A 96 -3.39 -7.39 1.47
C PHE A 96 -3.84 -8.71 0.83
N THR A 97 -5.15 -8.99 0.85
CA THR A 97 -5.71 -10.17 0.18
C THR A 97 -5.54 -10.11 -1.34
N ALA A 98 -5.64 -8.92 -1.94
CA ALA A 98 -5.45 -8.74 -3.37
C ALA A 98 -3.99 -9.01 -3.79
N VAL A 99 -3.03 -8.62 -2.97
CA VAL A 99 -1.60 -8.94 -3.14
C VAL A 99 -1.37 -10.45 -2.98
N ASP A 100 -1.85 -11.06 -1.90
CA ASP A 100 -1.67 -12.51 -1.63
C ASP A 100 -2.25 -13.41 -2.73
N SER A 101 -3.39 -13.02 -3.28
CA SER A 101 -4.03 -13.78 -4.36
C SER A 101 -3.40 -13.56 -5.75
N GLY A 102 -2.45 -12.64 -5.87
CA GLY A 102 -1.87 -12.23 -7.16
C GLY A 102 -2.83 -11.46 -8.07
N LYS A 103 -3.95 -10.94 -7.52
CA LYS A 103 -4.87 -10.06 -8.24
C LYS A 103 -4.15 -8.78 -8.67
N VAL A 104 -3.28 -8.27 -7.82
CA VAL A 104 -2.35 -7.17 -8.07
C VAL A 104 -0.93 -7.59 -7.70
N ASN A 105 0.06 -6.92 -8.27
CA ASN A 105 1.47 -7.18 -7.94
C ASN A 105 1.87 -6.46 -6.66
N ILE A 106 1.39 -5.25 -6.48
CA ILE A 106 1.71 -4.37 -5.35
C ILE A 106 0.49 -3.59 -4.88
N SER A 107 0.58 -3.04 -3.68
CA SER A 107 -0.40 -2.10 -3.17
C SER A 107 0.25 -0.88 -2.54
N VAL A 108 -0.34 0.30 -2.78
CA VAL A 108 0.00 1.58 -2.14
C VAL A 108 -1.25 2.20 -1.54
N ASN A 109 -1.18 2.59 -0.28
CA ASN A 109 -2.24 3.28 0.45
C ASN A 109 -1.69 3.84 1.76
N ASN A 110 -0.56 4.55 1.67
CA ASN A 110 0.13 5.12 2.83
C ASN A 110 0.36 4.08 3.95
N PHE A 111 0.73 2.85 3.55
CA PHE A 111 0.88 1.73 4.47
C PHE A 111 2.11 1.88 5.36
N ASP A 112 1.88 1.91 6.67
CA ASP A 112 2.96 1.86 7.64
C ASP A 112 3.69 0.52 7.59
N VAL A 113 5.00 0.59 7.61
CA VAL A 113 5.91 -0.56 7.65
C VAL A 113 6.01 -1.04 9.10
N LEU A 114 5.17 -2.01 9.46
CA LEU A 114 5.11 -2.60 10.81
C LEU A 114 5.77 -3.97 10.83
N GLU A 115 6.45 -4.34 11.94
CA GLU A 115 7.14 -5.63 12.07
C GLU A 115 6.16 -6.80 11.90
N ALA A 116 4.98 -6.75 12.54
CA ALA A 116 3.95 -7.77 12.38
C ALA A 116 3.46 -7.94 10.93
N ARG A 117 3.52 -6.89 10.12
CA ARG A 117 3.20 -6.96 8.69
C ARG A 117 4.36 -7.53 7.87
N LYS A 118 5.61 -7.20 8.22
CA LYS A 118 6.81 -7.73 7.57
C LYS A 118 6.93 -9.25 7.70
N GLU A 119 6.35 -9.87 8.74
CA GLU A 119 6.31 -11.31 8.86
C GLU A 119 5.57 -11.98 7.68
N LYS A 120 4.54 -11.32 7.17
CA LYS A 120 3.61 -11.86 6.15
C LYS A 120 3.81 -11.30 4.75
N TYR A 121 4.31 -10.07 4.65
CA TYR A 121 4.43 -9.31 3.41
C TYR A 121 5.85 -8.77 3.26
N ASN A 122 6.26 -8.56 2.02
CA ASN A 122 7.40 -7.73 1.71
C ASN A 122 6.95 -6.27 1.61
N PHE A 123 7.81 -5.37 2.06
CA PHE A 123 7.70 -3.93 1.88
C PHE A 123 8.91 -3.42 1.13
N SER A 124 8.71 -2.43 0.28
CA SER A 124 9.84 -1.67 -0.27
C SER A 124 10.59 -0.95 0.85
N ILE A 125 11.75 -0.41 0.53
CA ILE A 125 12.33 0.66 1.36
C ILE A 125 11.31 1.79 1.53
N PRO A 126 11.37 2.55 2.64
CA PRO A 126 10.45 3.65 2.86
C PRO A 126 10.53 4.68 1.74
N TYR A 127 9.37 5.04 1.17
CA TYR A 127 9.24 6.14 0.22
C TYR A 127 8.77 7.44 0.89
N LYS A 128 8.23 7.35 2.10
CA LYS A 128 7.74 8.47 2.89
C LYS A 128 7.95 8.20 4.37
N TYR A 129 8.20 9.27 5.13
CA TYR A 129 8.29 9.29 6.59
C TYR A 129 7.22 10.22 7.14
N SER A 130 6.64 9.86 8.29
CA SER A 130 5.61 10.64 8.93
C SER A 130 5.58 10.39 10.44
N VAL A 131 4.57 10.95 11.08
CA VAL A 131 4.22 10.70 12.49
C VAL A 131 2.71 10.54 12.60
N GLY A 132 2.22 9.91 13.64
CA GLY A 132 0.81 9.90 13.97
C GLY A 132 0.33 11.29 14.43
N GLY A 133 -0.89 11.62 14.06
CA GLY A 133 -1.59 12.81 14.49
C GLY A 133 -3.10 12.53 14.53
N TYR A 134 -3.89 13.54 14.82
CA TYR A 134 -5.34 13.39 14.83
C TYR A 134 -6.05 14.69 14.52
N ILE A 135 -7.24 14.59 13.95
CA ILE A 135 -8.14 15.72 13.66
C ILE A 135 -9.22 15.76 14.70
N VAL A 136 -9.54 16.96 15.18
CA VAL A 136 -10.62 17.27 16.17
C VAL A 136 -11.50 18.40 15.70
N ARG A 137 -12.60 18.65 16.39
CA ARG A 137 -13.46 19.84 16.16
C ARG A 137 -12.70 21.13 16.45
N GLU A 138 -12.90 22.12 15.61
CA GLU A 138 -12.21 23.42 15.70
C GLU A 138 -12.54 24.19 16.98
N ASP A 139 -13.77 24.03 17.51
CA ASP A 139 -14.27 24.68 18.71
C ASP A 139 -13.81 24.04 20.05
N GLY A 140 -13.03 22.95 19.99
CA GLY A 140 -12.54 22.22 21.15
C GLY A 140 -13.57 21.28 21.78
N SER A 141 -14.80 21.18 21.26
CA SER A 141 -15.85 20.33 21.83
C SER A 141 -15.59 18.83 21.72
N SER A 142 -14.54 18.39 21.00
CA SER A 142 -14.03 17.02 21.07
C SER A 142 -13.55 16.66 22.48
N GLY A 143 -13.04 17.65 23.23
CA GLY A 143 -12.50 17.45 24.58
C GLY A 143 -11.29 16.51 24.57
N ILE A 144 -10.38 16.73 23.61
CA ILE A 144 -9.13 15.99 23.43
C ILE A 144 -8.01 17.03 23.37
N GLU A 145 -7.18 17.07 24.44
CA GLU A 145 -6.12 18.06 24.64
C GLU A 145 -4.87 17.44 25.27
N ALA A 146 -4.96 16.20 25.80
CA ALA A 146 -3.88 15.55 26.51
C ALA A 146 -2.76 15.11 25.56
N ALA A 147 -1.52 15.55 25.84
CA ALA A 147 -0.36 15.21 25.03
C ALA A 147 0.01 13.70 25.11
N ASP A 148 -0.42 13.01 26.17
CA ASP A 148 -0.23 11.58 26.37
C ASP A 148 -1.39 10.72 25.84
N LEU A 149 -2.35 11.33 25.14
CA LEU A 149 -3.54 10.71 24.54
C LEU A 149 -4.49 10.04 25.54
N SER A 150 -4.34 10.30 26.85
CA SER A 150 -5.15 9.66 27.89
C SER A 150 -6.64 10.04 27.86
N ASP A 151 -6.98 11.16 27.23
CA ASP A 151 -8.33 11.66 27.05
C ASP A 151 -9.08 11.08 25.82
N TRP A 152 -8.46 10.12 25.12
CA TRP A 152 -9.11 9.35 24.06
C TRP A 152 -10.10 8.31 24.61
N ALA A 153 -9.96 7.93 25.90
CA ALA A 153 -10.83 6.95 26.52
C ALA A 153 -12.31 7.35 26.47
N GLY A 154 -13.15 6.46 25.92
CA GLY A 154 -14.60 6.69 25.74
C GLY A 154 -14.96 7.68 24.63
N LYS A 155 -14.00 8.18 23.84
CA LYS A 155 -14.23 9.00 22.65
C LYS A 155 -14.42 8.14 21.43
N LYS A 156 -15.19 8.62 20.45
CA LYS A 156 -15.41 7.95 19.17
C LYS A 156 -14.31 8.30 18.18
N ALA A 157 -13.46 7.32 17.87
CA ALA A 157 -12.39 7.44 16.89
C ALA A 157 -12.88 6.96 15.52
N GLY A 158 -12.84 7.81 14.50
CA GLY A 158 -13.17 7.43 13.12
C GLY A 158 -11.92 7.05 12.33
N GLY A 159 -12.00 5.99 11.52
CA GLY A 159 -10.86 5.59 10.69
C GLY A 159 -11.06 4.27 9.94
N GLY A 160 -10.09 3.91 9.09
CA GLY A 160 -10.10 2.66 8.34
C GLY A 160 -9.81 1.45 9.22
N ALA A 161 -10.49 0.36 8.97
CA ALA A 161 -10.29 -0.89 9.71
C ALA A 161 -8.85 -1.40 9.61
N GLY A 162 -8.28 -1.83 10.74
CA GLY A 162 -6.95 -2.46 10.80
C GLY A 162 -5.76 -1.53 10.57
N THR A 163 -5.98 -0.21 10.51
CA THR A 163 -4.87 0.76 10.50
C THR A 163 -4.19 0.79 11.86
N GLN A 164 -2.88 1.10 11.88
CA GLN A 164 -2.14 1.29 13.14
C GLN A 164 -2.81 2.36 14.01
N TYR A 165 -3.24 3.45 13.42
CA TYR A 165 -3.86 4.58 14.10
C TYR A 165 -5.14 4.19 14.85
N MET A 166 -5.98 3.36 14.25
CA MET A 166 -7.18 2.85 14.91
C MET A 166 -6.86 1.88 16.04
N LYS A 167 -5.85 1.00 15.87
CA LYS A 167 -5.36 0.13 16.96
C LYS A 167 -4.83 0.93 18.14
N ILE A 168 -4.11 2.02 17.88
CA ILE A 168 -3.65 2.94 18.93
C ILE A 168 -4.84 3.57 19.65
N ALA A 169 -5.83 4.06 18.90
CA ALA A 169 -7.04 4.64 19.50
C ALA A 169 -7.79 3.64 20.38
N GLU A 170 -7.99 2.41 19.91
CA GLU A 170 -8.63 1.34 20.70
C GLU A 170 -7.81 1.00 21.96
N LYS A 171 -6.47 0.93 21.85
CA LYS A 171 -5.60 0.71 23.00
C LYS A 171 -5.69 1.83 24.04
N GLN A 172 -5.92 3.07 23.61
CA GLN A 172 -6.18 4.21 24.48
C GLN A 172 -7.64 4.28 24.97
N GLY A 173 -8.45 3.27 24.67
CA GLY A 173 -9.83 3.15 25.16
C GLY A 173 -10.87 3.90 24.35
N ALA A 174 -10.55 4.33 23.12
CA ALA A 174 -11.53 4.94 22.22
C ALA A 174 -12.48 3.89 21.62
N GLU A 175 -13.69 4.33 21.28
CA GLU A 175 -14.68 3.53 20.58
C GLU A 175 -14.49 3.67 19.06
N PRO A 176 -14.22 2.57 18.32
CA PRO A 176 -13.97 2.67 16.89
C PRO A 176 -15.26 2.92 16.09
N VAL A 177 -15.18 3.85 15.14
CA VAL A 177 -16.18 4.07 14.07
C VAL A 177 -15.47 3.82 12.75
N ILE A 178 -15.79 2.70 12.11
CA ILE A 178 -15.09 2.26 10.90
C ILE A 178 -15.67 2.92 9.66
N TYR A 179 -14.78 3.46 8.84
CA TYR A 179 -15.07 3.98 7.52
C TYR A 179 -14.38 3.10 6.47
N ASP A 180 -15.15 2.65 5.48
CA ASP A 180 -14.63 1.91 4.35
C ASP A 180 -14.69 2.77 3.09
N ASN A 181 -13.50 3.01 2.52
CA ASN A 181 -13.31 3.60 1.19
C ASN A 181 -14.17 4.86 0.93
N VAL A 182 -14.22 5.76 1.90
CA VAL A 182 -14.90 7.06 1.78
C VAL A 182 -13.89 8.20 1.60
N THR A 183 -14.35 9.30 0.99
CA THR A 183 -13.53 10.50 0.79
C THR A 183 -13.36 11.30 2.07
N ASN A 184 -12.33 12.17 2.10
CA ASN A 184 -11.95 12.96 3.28
C ASN A 184 -13.12 13.81 3.83
N ASP A 185 -13.95 14.40 2.98
CA ASP A 185 -15.06 15.25 3.41
C ASP A 185 -16.12 14.50 4.22
N VAL A 186 -16.31 13.21 3.94
CA VAL A 186 -17.32 12.38 4.65
C VAL A 186 -16.94 12.22 6.12
N TYR A 187 -15.76 11.69 6.43
CA TYR A 187 -15.38 11.46 7.83
C TYR A 187 -15.00 12.76 8.57
N LEU A 188 -14.48 13.78 7.87
CA LEU A 188 -14.21 15.07 8.50
C LEU A 188 -15.52 15.85 8.83
N ARG A 189 -16.55 15.66 8.03
CA ARG A 189 -17.90 16.18 8.36
C ARG A 189 -18.47 15.50 9.61
N ASP A 190 -18.25 14.21 9.76
CA ASP A 190 -18.68 13.47 10.95
C ASP A 190 -17.99 13.97 12.22
N VAL A 191 -16.69 14.33 12.16
CA VAL A 191 -16.01 15.02 13.28
C VAL A 191 -16.62 16.39 13.52
N SER A 192 -16.78 17.20 12.48
CA SER A 192 -17.32 18.56 12.57
C SER A 192 -18.70 18.60 13.19
N THR A 193 -19.54 17.58 12.95
CA THR A 193 -20.91 17.49 13.46
C THR A 193 -21.05 16.71 14.77
N GLY A 194 -19.95 16.15 15.30
CA GLY A 194 -19.94 15.40 16.56
C GLY A 194 -20.44 13.95 16.46
N ARG A 195 -20.55 13.39 15.26
CA ARG A 195 -20.86 11.97 15.08
C ARG A 195 -19.68 11.10 15.49
N THR A 196 -18.46 11.55 15.21
CA THR A 196 -17.21 11.08 15.79
C THR A 196 -16.53 12.22 16.55
N ASP A 197 -15.61 11.90 17.47
CA ASP A 197 -14.91 12.90 18.25
C ASP A 197 -13.59 13.30 17.62
N PHE A 198 -12.91 12.34 16.97
CA PHE A 198 -11.63 12.57 16.31
C PHE A 198 -11.33 11.53 15.22
N ILE A 199 -10.36 11.84 14.39
CA ILE A 199 -9.80 10.94 13.37
C ILE A 199 -8.30 10.80 13.63
N PRO A 200 -7.79 9.68 14.15
CA PRO A 200 -6.35 9.41 14.23
C PRO A 200 -5.85 8.92 12.86
N ASN A 201 -4.77 9.51 12.35
CA ASN A 201 -4.16 9.10 11.08
C ASN A 201 -2.76 9.72 10.95
N ASP A 202 -2.14 9.57 9.77
CA ASP A 202 -0.91 10.21 9.37
C ASP A 202 -1.00 11.75 9.44
N TYR A 203 -0.08 12.37 10.17
CA TYR A 203 -0.12 13.81 10.46
C TYR A 203 -0.10 14.67 9.19
N PHE A 204 0.87 14.44 8.30
CA PHE A 204 1.02 15.30 7.13
C PHE A 204 -0.12 15.12 6.12
N THR A 205 -0.60 13.90 5.96
CA THR A 205 -1.79 13.62 5.15
C THR A 205 -3.01 14.36 5.70
N GLN A 206 -3.19 14.36 7.02
CA GLN A 206 -4.30 15.08 7.68
C GLN A 206 -4.19 16.60 7.58
N VAL A 207 -2.98 17.16 7.70
CA VAL A 207 -2.75 18.59 7.48
C VAL A 207 -3.24 19.01 6.09
N MET A 208 -2.89 18.23 5.07
CA MET A 208 -3.32 18.50 3.69
C MET A 208 -4.83 18.30 3.52
N ALA A 209 -5.41 17.25 4.14
CA ALA A 209 -6.85 17.00 4.11
C ALA A 209 -7.65 18.17 4.71
N ILE A 210 -7.19 18.74 5.83
CA ILE A 210 -7.82 19.93 6.45
C ILE A 210 -7.72 21.14 5.52
N GLN A 211 -6.58 21.38 4.89
CA GLN A 211 -6.42 22.50 3.96
C GLN A 211 -7.36 22.37 2.77
N TRP A 212 -7.46 21.17 2.20
CA TRP A 212 -8.36 20.88 1.10
C TRP A 212 -9.84 21.05 1.51
N VAL A 213 -10.24 20.52 2.66
CA VAL A 213 -11.61 20.63 3.16
C VAL A 213 -11.97 22.07 3.47
N LYS A 214 -11.10 22.85 4.09
CA LYS A 214 -11.35 24.29 4.35
C LYS A 214 -11.58 25.09 3.06
N SER A 215 -10.95 24.71 1.98
CA SER A 215 -11.11 25.38 0.68
C SER A 215 -12.38 24.98 -0.06
N ASN A 216 -12.76 23.70 0.03
CA ASN A 216 -13.86 23.14 -0.77
C ASN A 216 -15.18 23.01 0.02
N PHE A 217 -15.12 22.83 1.35
CA PHE A 217 -16.25 22.61 2.24
C PHE A 217 -16.13 23.49 3.49
N PRO A 218 -16.32 24.81 3.38
CA PRO A 218 -16.06 25.76 4.46
C PRO A 218 -17.01 25.61 5.68
N ASP A 219 -18.05 24.79 5.57
CA ASP A 219 -18.93 24.38 6.66
C ASP A 219 -18.34 23.29 7.56
N ILE A 220 -17.31 22.56 7.12
CA ILE A 220 -16.59 21.57 7.92
C ILE A 220 -15.58 22.28 8.82
N LYS A 221 -15.82 22.25 10.13
CA LYS A 221 -15.02 22.97 11.15
C LYS A 221 -14.16 21.99 11.95
N VAL A 222 -12.95 21.77 11.46
CA VAL A 222 -11.98 20.85 12.06
C VAL A 222 -10.57 21.47 12.08
N LYS A 223 -9.74 20.98 13.00
CA LYS A 223 -8.32 21.33 13.13
C LYS A 223 -7.49 20.10 13.49
N MET A 224 -6.16 20.21 13.36
CA MET A 224 -5.25 19.23 13.96
C MET A 224 -5.34 19.31 15.49
N GLY A 225 -5.27 18.14 16.13
CA GLY A 225 -4.93 18.06 17.54
C GLY A 225 -3.46 18.41 17.79
N ASP A 226 -3.11 18.69 19.05
CA ASP A 226 -1.80 19.24 19.41
C ASP A 226 -0.72 18.15 19.57
N ALA A 227 -1.09 16.89 19.87
CA ALA A 227 -0.12 15.83 20.07
C ALA A 227 0.23 15.09 18.77
N GLN A 228 1.52 14.77 18.66
CA GLN A 228 2.07 13.84 17.67
C GLN A 228 2.60 12.60 18.38
N TYR A 229 2.59 11.46 17.70
CA TYR A 229 2.98 10.17 18.29
C TYR A 229 3.43 9.20 17.20
N ASN A 230 4.05 8.09 17.59
CA ASN A 230 4.47 6.99 16.73
C ASN A 230 5.07 7.48 15.40
N PRO A 231 6.38 7.71 15.33
CA PRO A 231 7.06 7.86 14.04
C PRO A 231 6.75 6.68 13.12
N THR A 232 6.48 6.95 11.85
CA THR A 232 6.07 5.95 10.86
C THR A 232 6.90 6.06 9.59
N GLU A 233 7.05 4.93 8.92
CA GLU A 233 7.63 4.79 7.60
C GLU A 233 6.60 4.15 6.68
N GLN A 234 6.42 4.67 5.47
CA GLN A 234 5.49 4.10 4.50
C GLN A 234 6.24 3.39 3.38
N GLY A 235 5.78 2.17 3.05
CA GLY A 235 6.36 1.31 2.03
C GLY A 235 5.32 0.72 1.08
N ILE A 236 5.77 0.33 -0.11
CA ILE A 236 4.97 -0.41 -1.08
C ILE A 236 4.83 -1.85 -0.58
N VAL A 237 3.58 -2.35 -0.50
CA VAL A 237 3.28 -3.72 -0.07
C VAL A 237 3.31 -4.68 -1.27
N MET A 238 3.91 -5.84 -1.08
CA MET A 238 3.93 -6.94 -2.05
C MET A 238 3.92 -8.29 -1.35
N SER A 239 3.67 -9.37 -2.09
CA SER A 239 3.70 -10.73 -1.54
C SER A 239 5.04 -11.05 -0.90
N LYS A 240 5.04 -11.85 0.15
CA LYS A 240 6.24 -12.29 0.86
C LYS A 240 7.23 -13.05 -0.03
N SER A 241 6.76 -13.66 -1.10
CA SER A 241 7.57 -14.40 -2.06
C SER A 241 8.20 -13.53 -3.17
N ASP A 242 7.88 -12.23 -3.24
CA ASP A 242 8.22 -11.37 -4.36
C ASP A 242 9.52 -10.58 -4.14
N ASP A 243 10.58 -11.27 -3.67
CA ASP A 243 11.87 -10.63 -3.37
C ASP A 243 12.49 -9.96 -4.59
N SER A 244 12.37 -10.58 -5.79
CA SER A 244 12.91 -10.01 -7.02
C SER A 244 12.21 -8.71 -7.45
N LEU A 245 10.89 -8.62 -7.25
CA LEU A 245 10.12 -7.39 -7.50
C LEU A 245 10.48 -6.32 -6.47
N LYS A 246 10.59 -6.72 -5.19
CA LYS A 246 11.04 -5.82 -4.11
C LYS A 246 12.37 -5.18 -4.44
N GLU A 247 13.38 -5.98 -4.84
CA GLU A 247 14.71 -5.48 -5.21
C GLU A 247 14.64 -4.40 -6.30
N LYS A 248 13.83 -4.63 -7.34
CA LYS A 248 13.66 -3.66 -8.43
C LYS A 248 12.97 -2.38 -8.02
N LEU A 249 11.95 -2.48 -7.17
CA LEU A 249 11.28 -1.31 -6.60
C LEU A 249 12.21 -0.52 -5.69
N ASP A 250 12.97 -1.20 -4.83
CA ASP A 250 13.94 -0.57 -3.93
C ASP A 250 15.03 0.18 -4.71
N GLU A 251 15.66 -0.46 -5.71
CA GLU A 251 16.64 0.18 -6.60
C GLU A 251 16.06 1.46 -7.26
N THR A 252 14.81 1.38 -7.71
CA THR A 252 14.16 2.50 -8.39
C THR A 252 13.83 3.64 -7.41
N ILE A 253 13.32 3.34 -6.21
CA ILE A 253 13.05 4.32 -5.17
C ILE A 253 14.35 5.01 -4.72
N GLU A 254 15.44 4.24 -4.51
CA GLU A 254 16.77 4.80 -4.20
C GLU A 254 17.25 5.78 -5.29
N ALA A 255 17.10 5.41 -6.56
CA ALA A 255 17.44 6.29 -7.67
C ALA A 255 16.61 7.57 -7.67
N MET A 256 15.29 7.47 -7.38
CA MET A 256 14.39 8.62 -7.27
C MET A 256 14.73 9.54 -6.08
N LYS A 257 15.20 8.96 -4.97
CA LYS A 257 15.72 9.73 -3.84
C LYS A 257 17.01 10.46 -4.22
N ALA A 258 17.93 9.74 -4.84
CA ALA A 258 19.26 10.25 -5.17
C ALA A 258 19.23 11.42 -6.19
N ASP A 259 18.32 11.39 -7.17
CA ASP A 259 18.18 12.43 -8.18
C ASP A 259 17.18 13.55 -7.80
N GLY A 260 16.53 13.43 -6.63
CA GLY A 260 15.58 14.42 -6.11
C GLY A 260 14.17 14.33 -6.69
N THR A 261 13.88 13.36 -7.55
CA THR A 261 12.54 13.19 -8.14
C THR A 261 11.49 12.90 -7.07
N LEU A 262 11.79 11.98 -6.13
CA LEU A 262 10.85 11.63 -5.07
C LEU A 262 10.57 12.82 -4.13
N LYS A 263 11.62 13.60 -3.82
CA LYS A 263 11.49 14.87 -3.08
C LYS A 263 10.57 15.86 -3.80
N ALA A 264 10.76 16.08 -5.10
CA ALA A 264 9.94 16.99 -5.88
C ALA A 264 8.45 16.56 -5.89
N ILE A 265 8.17 15.25 -5.94
CA ILE A 265 6.82 14.72 -5.82
C ILE A 265 6.27 14.96 -4.40
N SER A 266 7.08 14.77 -3.35
CA SER A 266 6.67 15.07 -1.97
C SER A 266 6.29 16.53 -1.81
N GLU A 267 7.16 17.45 -2.21
CA GLU A 267 6.94 18.89 -2.11
C GLU A 267 5.68 19.34 -2.87
N LYS A 268 5.38 18.74 -4.02
CA LYS A 268 4.18 19.02 -4.82
C LYS A 268 2.89 18.74 -4.04
N TYR A 269 2.82 17.64 -3.31
CA TYR A 269 1.59 17.18 -2.68
C TYR A 269 1.47 17.55 -1.19
N TYR A 270 2.59 17.85 -0.53
CA TYR A 270 2.64 18.14 0.91
C TYR A 270 3.04 19.59 1.22
N GLY A 271 2.64 20.53 0.35
CA GLY A 271 2.80 21.96 0.63
C GLY A 271 4.26 22.40 0.76
N GLY A 272 5.17 21.81 0.00
CA GLY A 272 6.60 22.10 0.02
C GLY A 272 7.39 21.28 1.05
N GLN A 273 6.77 20.30 1.72
CA GLN A 273 7.43 19.41 2.68
C GLN A 273 8.16 18.27 1.97
N ASP A 274 9.41 18.04 2.35
CA ASP A 274 10.17 16.85 1.95
C ASP A 274 9.93 15.71 2.97
N LEU A 275 9.03 14.82 2.66
CA LEU A 275 8.71 13.65 3.48
C LEU A 275 9.50 12.40 3.08
N THR A 276 10.50 12.51 2.21
CA THR A 276 11.34 11.39 1.78
C THR A 276 12.48 11.09 2.74
N VAL A 277 12.62 11.91 3.77
CA VAL A 277 13.60 11.80 4.85
C VAL A 277 12.90 11.71 6.21
N PRO A 278 13.53 11.11 7.23
CA PRO A 278 12.97 11.03 8.57
C PRO A 278 12.52 12.39 9.12
N VAL A 279 11.40 12.39 9.84
CA VAL A 279 10.87 13.60 10.49
C VAL A 279 11.84 14.05 11.58
N GLU A 280 12.13 15.34 11.64
CA GLU A 280 13.02 15.92 12.66
C GLU A 280 12.45 15.70 14.07
N ASN A 281 13.31 15.29 15.02
CA ASN A 281 12.95 14.98 16.42
C ASN A 281 11.85 13.91 16.58
N ALA A 282 11.65 13.04 15.59
CA ALA A 282 10.67 11.96 15.65
C ALA A 282 10.96 10.97 16.78
N ASP A 283 12.22 10.78 17.16
CA ASP A 283 12.68 9.93 18.25
C ASP A 283 12.32 10.46 19.66
N GLU A 284 11.91 11.73 19.77
CA GLU A 284 11.41 12.32 21.01
C GLU A 284 9.91 12.07 21.22
N LEU A 285 9.20 11.61 20.20
CA LEU A 285 7.74 11.41 20.25
C LEU A 285 7.37 10.13 21.03
N PRO A 286 6.20 10.15 21.71
CA PRO A 286 5.72 8.94 22.40
C PRO A 286 5.42 7.83 21.38
N VAL A 287 5.84 6.60 21.75
CA VAL A 287 5.55 5.40 20.95
C VAL A 287 4.56 4.53 21.72
N ILE A 288 3.41 4.28 21.11
CA ILE A 288 2.38 3.38 21.60
C ILE A 288 2.47 2.10 20.77
N ASP A 289 3.01 1.06 21.37
CA ASP A 289 3.14 -0.26 20.77
C ASP A 289 1.76 -0.93 20.66
N VAL A 290 1.39 -1.37 19.45
CA VAL A 290 0.12 -2.06 19.12
C VAL A 290 0.34 -3.34 18.31
N GLU A 291 1.58 -3.80 18.26
CA GLU A 291 1.97 -5.06 17.60
C GLU A 291 1.76 -6.29 18.50
#